data_70c9afc7be480748731d0932b41b2105
#
_entry.id   70c9afc7be480748731d0932b41b2105
#
_cell.length_a   1.000
_cell.length_b   1.000
_cell.length_c   1.000
_cell.angle_alpha   90.00
_cell.angle_beta   90.00
_cell.angle_gamma   90.00
#
_symmetry.space_group_name_H-M   'P 1'
#
loop_
_entity.id
_entity.type
_entity.pdbx_description
1 polymer ?
#
loop_
_entity_poly.entity_id
_entity_poly.type
_entity_poly.pdbx_seq_one_letter_code
_entity_poly.pdbx_strand_id
1 'polypeptide(L)'
;MEDLVNNKIDRKSLKPGDHIYAYRLAGTYSHHGIFIGGDRVIHYNRTRDANKWNRAEPCRNCKLDRNHLRGVVKSCVDCFLKGHDLRRFQYGVKVVRYLASRHGTCTTGRADPPEVAIRRANDHLDGHGFGDYDLFENNCEVFAVFCKTEKAVSSQAWSAKSVLKAGVKIRIDRLLQDVLVHQGQEKHDKTKQRIDSTLTSISSLKELIADLQKNQAADSGEEVMEITGA
;
A
#
# COMPACT_ATOMS: atom_id res chain seq x y z
N MET A 1 5.12 -20.14 9.81
CA MET A 1 4.84 -18.75 10.25
C MET A 1 5.27 -17.67 9.25
N GLU A 2 6.12 -17.99 8.27
CA GLU A 2 6.58 -17.04 7.22
C GLU A 2 5.50 -16.63 6.21
N ASP A 3 4.51 -17.47 5.93
CA ASP A 3 3.50 -17.20 4.89
C ASP A 3 2.47 -16.13 5.26
N LEU A 4 2.23 -15.88 6.54
CA LEU A 4 1.26 -14.89 7.02
C LEU A 4 1.72 -13.43 6.82
N VAL A 5 3.02 -13.19 6.67
CA VAL A 5 3.62 -11.86 6.48
C VAL A 5 3.90 -11.57 5.01
N ASN A 6 4.00 -12.59 4.18
CA ASN A 6 4.51 -12.48 2.81
C ASN A 6 3.44 -12.09 1.77
N ASN A 7 2.14 -12.28 2.06
CA ASN A 7 1.01 -12.03 1.14
C ASN A 7 1.17 -12.66 -0.27
N LYS A 8 2.13 -13.58 -0.45
CA LYS A 8 2.35 -14.30 -1.70
C LYS A 8 1.16 -15.22 -1.96
N ILE A 9 0.70 -15.25 -3.18
CA ILE A 9 -0.43 -16.09 -3.60
C ILE A 9 -0.11 -16.82 -4.90
N ASP A 10 -0.80 -17.93 -5.12
CA ASP A 10 -0.83 -18.60 -6.43
C ASP A 10 -1.74 -17.84 -7.40
N ARG A 11 -1.36 -17.80 -8.67
CA ARG A 11 -2.15 -17.18 -9.75
C ARG A 11 -3.56 -17.77 -9.85
N LYS A 12 -3.72 -19.07 -9.54
CA LYS A 12 -5.03 -19.75 -9.54
C LYS A 12 -5.98 -19.22 -8.46
N SER A 13 -5.46 -18.59 -7.42
CA SER A 13 -6.25 -18.00 -6.34
C SER A 13 -6.71 -16.57 -6.60
N LEU A 14 -6.36 -15.99 -7.76
CA LEU A 14 -6.80 -14.67 -8.17
C LEU A 14 -8.31 -14.61 -8.37
N LYS A 15 -8.93 -13.57 -7.82
CA LYS A 15 -10.34 -13.26 -7.99
C LYS A 15 -10.49 -11.86 -8.58
N PRO A 16 -11.44 -11.64 -9.51
CA PRO A 16 -11.74 -10.29 -9.99
C PRO A 16 -11.96 -9.33 -8.83
N GLY A 17 -11.39 -8.13 -8.93
CA GLY A 17 -11.39 -7.13 -7.86
C GLY A 17 -10.26 -7.24 -6.86
N ASP A 18 -9.39 -8.25 -6.96
CA ASP A 18 -8.20 -8.34 -6.11
C ASP A 18 -7.24 -7.16 -6.36
N HIS A 19 -6.81 -6.51 -5.29
CA HIS A 19 -5.68 -5.61 -5.31
C HIS A 19 -4.41 -6.45 -5.21
N ILE A 20 -3.65 -6.51 -6.28
CA ILE A 20 -2.41 -7.28 -6.38
C ILE A 20 -1.20 -6.37 -6.44
N TYR A 21 -0.06 -6.90 -6.00
CA TYR A 21 1.20 -6.18 -6.09
C TYR A 21 2.38 -7.12 -6.31
N ALA A 22 3.48 -6.55 -6.78
CA ALA A 22 4.75 -7.23 -6.94
C ALA A 22 5.90 -6.29 -6.57
N TYR A 23 6.89 -6.82 -5.83
CA TYR A 23 8.08 -6.05 -5.51
C TYR A 23 8.95 -5.83 -6.76
N ARG A 24 9.65 -4.69 -6.78
CA ARG A 24 10.57 -4.28 -7.83
C ARG A 24 11.94 -3.92 -7.23
N LEU A 25 12.98 -3.96 -8.07
CA LEU A 25 14.35 -3.56 -7.70
C LEU A 25 14.77 -4.13 -6.34
N ALA A 26 14.86 -5.46 -6.25
CA ALA A 26 15.20 -6.17 -5.02
C ALA A 26 14.32 -5.77 -3.80
N GLY A 27 13.09 -5.34 -4.07
CA GLY A 27 12.12 -5.00 -3.03
C GLY A 27 12.18 -3.54 -2.55
N THR A 28 12.86 -2.64 -3.25
CA THR A 28 12.90 -1.21 -2.87
C THR A 28 11.54 -0.54 -2.97
N TYR A 29 10.72 -0.96 -3.92
CA TYR A 29 9.32 -0.51 -4.06
C TYR A 29 8.41 -1.64 -4.53
N SER A 30 7.11 -1.44 -4.49
CA SER A 30 6.10 -2.35 -5.00
C SER A 30 5.27 -1.68 -6.10
N HIS A 31 4.88 -2.46 -7.10
CA HIS A 31 3.98 -2.04 -8.15
C HIS A 31 2.61 -2.66 -7.94
N HIS A 32 1.56 -1.86 -7.98
CA HIS A 32 0.21 -2.19 -7.57
C HIS A 32 -0.78 -2.10 -8.72
N GLY A 33 -1.87 -2.90 -8.66
CA GLY A 33 -2.95 -2.88 -9.65
C GLY A 33 -4.18 -3.67 -9.20
N ILE A 34 -5.26 -3.51 -9.94
CA ILE A 34 -6.52 -4.22 -9.74
C ILE A 34 -6.64 -5.33 -10.80
N PHE A 35 -6.74 -6.57 -10.33
CA PHE A 35 -7.04 -7.70 -11.21
C PHE A 35 -8.53 -7.69 -11.58
N ILE A 36 -8.84 -7.63 -12.87
CA ILE A 36 -10.21 -7.50 -13.36
C ILE A 36 -10.79 -8.79 -13.95
N GLY A 37 -10.08 -9.91 -13.82
CA GLY A 37 -10.44 -11.19 -14.46
C GLY A 37 -9.83 -11.35 -15.84
N GLY A 38 -10.01 -12.53 -16.46
CA GLY A 38 -9.55 -12.79 -17.82
C GLY A 38 -8.06 -12.55 -18.07
N ASP A 39 -7.23 -12.79 -17.05
CA ASP A 39 -5.80 -12.50 -17.09
C ASP A 39 -5.44 -11.02 -17.29
N ARG A 40 -6.28 -10.10 -16.85
CA ARG A 40 -6.09 -8.65 -17.01
C ARG A 40 -5.95 -7.91 -15.69
N VAL A 41 -5.05 -6.93 -15.69
CA VAL A 41 -4.77 -6.04 -14.57
C VAL A 41 -4.84 -4.60 -15.06
N ILE A 42 -5.58 -3.74 -14.35
CA ILE A 42 -5.52 -2.30 -14.54
C ILE A 42 -4.60 -1.72 -13.48
N HIS A 43 -3.64 -0.91 -13.89
CA HIS A 43 -2.63 -0.35 -13.01
C HIS A 43 -2.16 1.02 -13.49
N TYR A 44 -1.66 1.84 -12.58
CA TYR A 44 -1.20 3.18 -12.85
C TYR A 44 0.32 3.22 -12.97
N ASN A 45 0.83 3.73 -14.09
CA ASN A 45 2.24 3.76 -14.41
C ASN A 45 2.82 5.17 -14.44
N ARG A 46 4.05 5.29 -13.94
CA ARG A 46 4.86 6.46 -14.16
C ARG A 46 5.29 6.49 -15.62
N THR A 47 5.10 7.63 -16.26
CA THR A 47 5.59 7.87 -17.61
C THR A 47 7.11 7.84 -17.65
N ARG A 48 7.66 7.00 -18.50
CA ARG A 48 8.98 7.22 -19.09
C ARG A 48 8.80 7.08 -20.59
N ASP A 49 9.19 8.10 -21.33
CA ASP A 49 9.38 7.94 -22.76
C ASP A 49 10.48 6.89 -22.96
N ALA A 50 10.18 5.89 -23.77
CA ALA A 50 11.17 4.89 -24.12
C ALA A 50 12.36 5.60 -24.81
N ASN A 51 13.57 5.31 -24.35
CA ASN A 51 14.76 5.70 -25.10
C ASN A 51 14.61 5.23 -26.56
N LYS A 52 14.83 6.13 -27.50
CA LYS A 52 14.73 5.86 -28.95
C LYS A 52 15.49 4.61 -29.43
N TRP A 53 16.41 4.11 -28.61
CA TRP A 53 17.33 3.01 -28.92
C TRP A 53 16.88 1.64 -28.40
N ASN A 54 15.84 1.54 -27.61
CA ASN A 54 15.43 0.26 -27.00
C ASN A 54 13.90 0.09 -27.08
N ARG A 55 13.36 0.01 -28.30
CA ARG A 55 11.94 -0.23 -28.54
C ARG A 55 11.62 -1.69 -28.32
N ALA A 56 10.85 -1.96 -27.27
CA ALA A 56 10.29 -3.30 -27.02
C ALA A 56 9.04 -3.52 -27.88
N GLU A 57 8.90 -4.71 -28.45
CA GLU A 57 7.67 -5.08 -29.16
C GLU A 57 6.46 -5.10 -28.21
N PRO A 58 5.27 -4.74 -28.71
CA PRO A 58 4.04 -4.89 -27.96
C PRO A 58 3.84 -6.33 -27.48
N CYS A 59 3.27 -6.49 -26.31
CA CYS A 59 2.98 -7.80 -25.76
C CYS A 59 2.01 -8.57 -26.66
N ARG A 60 2.35 -9.79 -27.05
CA ARG A 60 1.50 -10.65 -27.90
C ARG A 60 0.13 -10.95 -27.27
N ASN A 61 0.06 -11.07 -25.92
CA ASN A 61 -1.17 -11.44 -25.20
C ASN A 61 -2.09 -10.24 -24.93
N CYS A 62 -1.55 -9.10 -24.51
CA CYS A 62 -2.38 -7.95 -24.11
C CYS A 62 -2.25 -6.75 -25.04
N LYS A 63 -1.39 -6.84 -26.07
CA LYS A 63 -1.11 -5.77 -27.05
C LYS A 63 -0.61 -4.46 -26.41
N LEU A 64 -0.19 -4.52 -25.14
CA LEU A 64 0.35 -3.37 -24.43
C LEU A 64 1.62 -2.89 -25.12
N ASP A 65 1.63 -1.62 -25.54
CA ASP A 65 2.84 -0.96 -25.99
C ASP A 65 3.72 -0.63 -24.79
N ARG A 66 4.82 -1.36 -24.65
CA ARG A 66 5.76 -1.18 -23.54
C ARG A 66 6.58 0.11 -23.66
N ASN A 67 6.52 0.78 -24.78
CA ASN A 67 7.25 2.02 -25.03
C ASN A 67 6.47 3.26 -24.57
N HIS A 68 5.15 3.16 -24.47
CA HIS A 68 4.24 4.24 -24.13
C HIS A 68 3.37 3.90 -22.92
N LEU A 69 3.99 3.48 -21.81
CA LEU A 69 3.29 3.19 -20.55
C LEU A 69 3.04 4.49 -19.78
N ARG A 70 1.98 5.20 -20.13
CA ARG A 70 1.60 6.45 -19.46
C ARG A 70 0.24 6.35 -18.81
N GLY A 71 0.14 6.78 -17.54
CA GLY A 71 -1.13 6.87 -16.86
C GLY A 71 -1.69 5.50 -16.46
N VAL A 72 -3.02 5.40 -16.45
CA VAL A 72 -3.73 4.15 -16.15
C VAL A 72 -3.74 3.27 -17.40
N VAL A 73 -3.27 2.04 -17.26
CA VAL A 73 -3.15 1.08 -18.38
C VAL A 73 -3.70 -0.28 -18.00
N LYS A 74 -4.12 -1.06 -19.01
CA LYS A 74 -4.55 -2.44 -18.89
C LYS A 74 -3.50 -3.38 -19.51
N SER A 75 -3.02 -4.34 -18.72
CA SER A 75 -2.04 -5.34 -19.16
C SER A 75 -2.46 -6.76 -18.80
N CYS A 76 -1.77 -7.77 -19.35
CA CYS A 76 -1.87 -9.12 -18.78
C CYS A 76 -1.08 -9.23 -17.47
N VAL A 77 -1.39 -10.26 -16.68
CA VAL A 77 -0.72 -10.52 -15.40
C VAL A 77 0.79 -10.66 -15.59
N ASP A 78 1.26 -11.29 -16.66
CA ASP A 78 2.70 -11.45 -16.92
C ASP A 78 3.42 -10.11 -17.18
N CYS A 79 2.80 -9.22 -17.96
CA CYS A 79 3.32 -7.86 -18.17
C CYS A 79 3.31 -7.03 -16.88
N PHE A 80 2.29 -7.24 -16.05
CA PHE A 80 2.21 -6.61 -14.74
C PHE A 80 3.31 -7.14 -13.81
N LEU A 81 3.50 -8.45 -13.71
CA LEU A 81 4.45 -9.08 -12.80
C LEU A 81 5.91 -8.90 -13.23
N LYS A 82 6.20 -8.91 -14.53
CA LYS A 82 7.58 -8.86 -15.06
C LYS A 82 8.52 -9.90 -14.44
N GLY A 83 8.01 -11.12 -14.21
CA GLY A 83 8.76 -12.23 -13.61
C GLY A 83 8.87 -12.19 -12.08
N HIS A 84 8.25 -11.23 -11.41
CA HIS A 84 8.26 -11.17 -9.95
C HIS A 84 7.08 -11.92 -9.33
N ASP A 85 7.21 -12.24 -8.05
CA ASP A 85 6.17 -12.92 -7.27
C ASP A 85 4.88 -12.12 -7.18
N LEU A 86 3.77 -12.83 -7.36
CA LEU A 86 2.43 -12.31 -7.17
C LEU A 86 2.06 -12.25 -5.69
N ARG A 87 1.55 -11.11 -5.26
CA ARG A 87 1.07 -10.90 -3.89
C ARG A 87 -0.28 -10.20 -3.90
N ARG A 88 -1.09 -10.49 -2.87
CA ARG A 88 -2.39 -9.83 -2.66
C ARG A 88 -2.32 -8.85 -1.50
N PHE A 89 -2.75 -7.62 -1.75
CA PHE A 89 -2.85 -6.59 -0.72
C PHE A 89 -4.00 -6.91 0.25
N GLN A 90 -3.78 -6.72 1.54
CA GLN A 90 -4.74 -7.08 2.58
C GLN A 90 -5.50 -5.86 3.09
N TYR A 91 -6.83 -5.97 3.18
CA TYR A 91 -7.74 -4.97 3.70
C TYR A 91 -8.33 -5.39 5.04
N GLY A 92 -8.76 -4.43 5.88
CA GLY A 92 -9.40 -4.69 7.15
C GLY A 92 -8.51 -5.42 8.16
N VAL A 93 -7.19 -5.29 8.05
CA VAL A 93 -6.29 -5.95 9.01
C VAL A 93 -6.31 -5.24 10.35
N LYS A 94 -6.12 -6.00 11.44
CA LYS A 94 -5.99 -5.42 12.78
C LYS A 94 -4.78 -4.49 12.85
N VAL A 95 -4.87 -3.42 13.65
CA VAL A 95 -3.82 -2.39 13.81
C VAL A 95 -2.45 -3.01 14.11
N VAL A 96 -2.40 -4.01 15.01
CA VAL A 96 -1.14 -4.70 15.35
C VAL A 96 -0.49 -5.33 14.12
N ARG A 97 -1.28 -6.02 13.27
CA ARG A 97 -0.77 -6.60 12.03
C ARG A 97 -0.31 -5.50 11.06
N TYR A 98 -1.08 -4.43 10.94
CA TYR A 98 -0.72 -3.30 10.11
C TYR A 98 0.63 -2.69 10.51
N LEU A 99 0.86 -2.46 11.82
CA LEU A 99 2.12 -1.92 12.33
C LEU A 99 3.31 -2.88 12.13
N ALA A 100 3.07 -4.18 12.24
CA ALA A 100 4.09 -5.22 12.02
C ALA A 100 4.35 -5.52 10.53
N SER A 101 3.44 -5.11 9.63
CA SER A 101 3.55 -5.40 8.21
C SER A 101 4.47 -4.43 7.49
N ARG A 102 5.08 -4.91 6.39
CA ARG A 102 5.84 -4.05 5.50
C ARG A 102 4.90 -3.01 4.85
N HIS A 103 5.42 -1.80 4.67
CA HIS A 103 4.72 -0.72 3.96
C HIS A 103 4.23 -1.18 2.57
N GLY A 104 3.03 -0.76 2.16
CA GLY A 104 2.48 -1.12 0.86
C GLY A 104 1.99 -2.56 0.75
N THR A 105 1.64 -3.23 1.87
CA THR A 105 1.18 -4.63 1.85
C THR A 105 -0.22 -4.84 2.41
N CYS A 106 -0.70 -3.90 3.22
CA CYS A 106 -2.02 -3.99 3.86
C CYS A 106 -2.51 -2.63 4.36
N THR A 107 -3.80 -2.56 4.71
CA THR A 107 -4.43 -1.42 5.37
C THR A 107 -5.48 -1.89 6.38
N THR A 108 -5.77 -1.06 7.39
CA THR A 108 -6.88 -1.27 8.32
C THR A 108 -8.24 -0.94 7.69
N GLY A 109 -8.24 -0.14 6.60
CA GLY A 109 -9.44 0.20 5.84
C GLY A 109 -10.13 -1.02 5.24
N ARG A 110 -11.46 -1.01 5.18
CA ARG A 110 -12.25 -2.04 4.53
C ARG A 110 -12.25 -1.82 3.01
N ALA A 111 -12.29 -2.91 2.27
CA ALA A 111 -12.45 -2.87 0.82
C ALA A 111 -13.91 -2.84 0.44
N ASP A 112 -14.25 -2.06 -0.59
CA ASP A 112 -15.54 -2.13 -1.26
C ASP A 112 -15.70 -3.45 -2.03
N PRO A 113 -16.92 -3.79 -2.45
CA PRO A 113 -17.19 -4.97 -3.27
C PRO A 113 -16.30 -5.04 -4.52
N PRO A 114 -15.95 -6.25 -4.99
CA PRO A 114 -15.06 -6.43 -6.13
C PRO A 114 -15.49 -5.69 -7.40
N GLU A 115 -16.79 -5.71 -7.70
CA GLU A 115 -17.39 -5.06 -8.87
C GLU A 115 -17.25 -3.54 -8.84
N VAL A 116 -17.31 -2.93 -7.66
CA VAL A 116 -17.11 -1.48 -7.47
C VAL A 116 -15.64 -1.12 -7.77
N ALA A 117 -14.71 -1.91 -7.24
CA ALA A 117 -13.28 -1.70 -7.50
C ALA A 117 -12.94 -1.84 -8.99
N ILE A 118 -13.52 -2.83 -9.67
CA ILE A 118 -13.33 -3.05 -11.12
C ILE A 118 -13.93 -1.88 -11.90
N ARG A 119 -15.12 -1.42 -11.56
CA ARG A 119 -15.76 -0.28 -12.22
C ARG A 119 -14.88 0.96 -12.14
N ARG A 120 -14.45 1.37 -10.92
CA ARG A 120 -13.56 2.52 -10.73
C ARG A 120 -12.27 2.40 -11.53
N ALA A 121 -11.67 1.21 -11.56
CA ALA A 121 -10.45 1.00 -12.34
C ALA A 121 -10.69 1.20 -13.85
N ASN A 122 -11.82 0.74 -14.38
CA ASN A 122 -12.18 0.95 -15.78
C ASN A 122 -12.52 2.43 -16.06
N ASP A 123 -13.24 3.12 -15.19
CA ASP A 123 -13.57 4.54 -15.35
C ASP A 123 -12.30 5.39 -15.52
N HIS A 124 -11.25 5.10 -14.75
CA HIS A 124 -9.96 5.78 -14.89
C HIS A 124 -9.16 5.35 -16.13
N LEU A 125 -9.35 4.11 -16.60
CA LEU A 125 -8.74 3.62 -17.84
C LEU A 125 -9.33 4.30 -19.06
N ASP A 126 -10.66 4.52 -19.08
CA ASP A 126 -11.43 4.94 -20.26
C ASP A 126 -11.46 6.46 -20.47
N GLY A 127 -10.68 7.24 -19.71
CA GLY A 127 -10.47 8.65 -20.06
C GLY A 127 -10.47 9.66 -18.91
N HIS A 128 -10.84 9.27 -17.72
CA HIS A 128 -10.81 10.19 -16.57
C HIS A 128 -9.39 10.36 -16.00
N GLY A 129 -8.45 9.46 -16.40
CA GLY A 129 -7.08 9.47 -15.85
C GLY A 129 -7.06 9.34 -14.34
N PHE A 130 -5.90 9.48 -13.73
CA PHE A 130 -5.74 9.52 -12.28
C PHE A 130 -4.80 10.67 -11.85
N GLY A 131 -4.87 11.80 -12.59
CA GLY A 131 -3.99 12.94 -12.41
C GLY A 131 -2.56 12.67 -12.87
N ASP A 132 -1.62 13.50 -12.41
CA ASP A 132 -0.20 13.34 -12.69
C ASP A 132 0.43 12.35 -11.71
N TYR A 133 1.31 11.48 -12.25
CA TYR A 133 1.97 10.48 -11.43
C TYR A 133 3.04 11.14 -10.54
N ASP A 134 2.86 11.05 -9.24
CA ASP A 134 3.85 11.41 -8.22
C ASP A 134 4.27 10.17 -7.41
N LEU A 135 5.57 10.03 -7.16
CA LEU A 135 6.10 8.84 -6.49
C LEU A 135 5.63 8.71 -5.03
N PHE A 136 5.33 9.82 -4.39
CA PHE A 136 4.98 9.91 -2.97
C PHE A 136 3.49 10.13 -2.74
N GLU A 137 2.83 10.89 -3.62
CA GLU A 137 1.48 11.37 -3.40
C GLU A 137 0.42 10.73 -4.31
N ASN A 138 0.78 10.43 -5.57
CA ASN A 138 -0.16 9.90 -6.56
C ASN A 138 0.47 8.77 -7.38
N ASN A 139 0.61 7.61 -6.77
CA ASN A 139 1.31 6.46 -7.35
C ASN A 139 0.38 5.25 -7.57
N CYS A 140 0.95 4.14 -8.05
CA CYS A 140 0.20 2.92 -8.34
C CYS A 140 -0.48 2.31 -7.13
N GLU A 141 0.04 2.49 -5.91
CA GLU A 141 -0.60 2.00 -4.69
C GLU A 141 -1.80 2.86 -4.32
N VAL A 142 -1.66 4.19 -4.37
CA VAL A 142 -2.77 5.13 -4.13
C VAL A 142 -3.91 4.87 -5.11
N PHE A 143 -3.62 4.68 -6.39
CA PHE A 143 -4.60 4.29 -7.39
C PHE A 143 -5.35 3.01 -7.02
N ALA A 144 -4.62 1.94 -6.69
CA ALA A 144 -5.25 0.66 -6.37
C ALA A 144 -6.04 0.71 -5.06
N VAL A 145 -5.56 1.45 -4.04
CA VAL A 145 -6.30 1.69 -2.79
C VAL A 145 -7.56 2.51 -3.07
N PHE A 146 -7.47 3.57 -3.88
CA PHE A 146 -8.63 4.36 -4.27
C PHE A 146 -9.69 3.50 -4.97
N CYS A 147 -9.31 2.66 -5.93
CA CYS A 147 -10.25 1.75 -6.57
C CYS A 147 -10.97 0.84 -5.56
N LYS A 148 -10.31 0.44 -4.49
CA LYS A 148 -10.84 -0.47 -3.47
C LYS A 148 -11.64 0.22 -2.37
N THR A 149 -11.48 1.53 -2.14
CA THR A 149 -12.03 2.18 -0.92
C THR A 149 -12.67 3.54 -1.19
N GLU A 150 -12.57 4.07 -2.44
CA GLU A 150 -12.93 5.45 -2.82
C GLU A 150 -12.20 6.55 -2.03
N LYS A 151 -11.47 6.17 -1.02
CA LYS A 151 -10.69 7.12 -0.22
C LYS A 151 -9.37 7.34 -0.92
N ALA A 152 -9.20 8.49 -1.54
CA ALA A 152 -7.87 9.03 -1.78
C ALA A 152 -7.24 9.21 -0.40
N VAL A 153 -6.45 8.23 0.04
CA VAL A 153 -5.73 8.35 1.30
C VAL A 153 -4.80 9.54 1.11
N SER A 154 -5.14 10.67 1.74
CA SER A 154 -4.36 11.89 1.61
C SER A 154 -2.92 11.58 1.98
N SER A 155 -2.00 11.99 1.13
CA SER A 155 -0.55 11.85 1.28
C SER A 155 -0.05 12.27 2.67
N GLN A 156 -0.72 13.19 3.37
CA GLN A 156 -0.36 13.65 4.70
C GLN A 156 -0.52 12.55 5.77
N ALA A 157 -1.59 11.78 5.76
CA ALA A 157 -1.76 10.64 6.68
C ALA A 157 -0.76 9.52 6.37
N TRP A 158 -0.38 9.36 5.10
CA TRP A 158 0.58 8.39 4.65
C TRP A 158 2.02 8.77 5.00
N SER A 159 2.42 10.01 4.76
CA SER A 159 3.75 10.55 5.08
C SER A 159 4.01 10.54 6.59
N ALA A 160 3.07 11.02 7.39
CA ALA A 160 3.15 10.99 8.85
C ALA A 160 3.30 9.55 9.38
N LYS A 161 2.56 8.60 8.82
CA LYS A 161 2.57 7.19 9.22
C LYS A 161 3.84 6.46 8.77
N SER A 162 4.40 6.79 7.62
CA SER A 162 5.68 6.25 7.13
C SER A 162 6.85 6.78 7.94
N VAL A 163 6.86 8.07 8.26
CA VAL A 163 7.85 8.71 9.14
C VAL A 163 7.77 8.14 10.55
N LEU A 164 6.54 7.95 11.06
CA LEU A 164 6.31 7.36 12.38
C LEU A 164 6.81 5.91 12.44
N LYS A 165 6.45 5.09 11.43
CA LYS A 165 6.88 3.69 11.32
C LYS A 165 8.39 3.57 11.17
N ALA A 166 9.02 4.42 10.36
CA ALA A 166 10.46 4.48 10.19
C ALA A 166 11.15 4.97 11.47
N GLY A 167 10.63 5.99 12.13
CA GLY A 167 11.16 6.52 13.37
C GLY A 167 11.13 5.51 14.53
N VAL A 168 10.02 4.77 14.67
CA VAL A 168 9.90 3.69 15.66
C VAL A 168 10.85 2.54 15.34
N LYS A 169 10.95 2.12 14.08
CA LYS A 169 11.86 1.04 13.68
C LYS A 169 13.33 1.41 13.94
N ILE A 170 13.76 2.61 13.54
CA ILE A 170 15.14 3.08 13.76
C ILE A 170 15.46 3.15 15.26
N ARG A 171 14.51 3.57 16.10
CA ARG A 171 14.72 3.59 17.55
C ARG A 171 14.83 2.18 18.16
N ILE A 172 13.99 1.25 17.71
CA ILE A 172 14.05 -0.14 18.16
C ILE A 172 15.38 -0.79 17.72
N ASP A 173 15.78 -0.62 16.46
CA ASP A 173 17.03 -1.18 15.94
C ASP A 173 18.24 -0.62 16.69
N ARG A 174 18.27 0.69 17.02
CA ARG A 174 19.33 1.29 17.85
C ARG A 174 19.33 0.74 19.27
N LEU A 175 18.16 0.58 19.90
CA LEU A 175 18.06 0.01 21.24
C LEU A 175 18.54 -1.43 21.27
N LEU A 176 18.23 -2.23 20.25
CA LEU A 176 18.72 -3.61 20.13
C LEU A 176 20.23 -3.64 19.92
N GLN A 177 20.80 -2.76 19.10
CA GLN A 177 22.24 -2.62 18.95
C GLN A 177 22.92 -2.20 20.25
N ASP A 178 22.36 -1.20 20.97
CA ASP A 178 22.89 -0.74 22.24
C ASP A 178 22.87 -1.86 23.32
N VAL A 179 21.84 -2.74 23.30
CA VAL A 179 21.74 -3.91 24.20
C VAL A 179 22.75 -4.99 23.84
N LEU A 180 22.97 -5.25 22.53
CA LEU A 180 23.90 -6.29 22.07
C LEU A 180 25.36 -5.90 22.22
N VAL A 181 25.70 -4.61 22.13
CA VAL A 181 27.09 -4.11 22.18
C VAL A 181 27.62 -3.89 23.60
N HIS A 182 26.73 -3.78 24.62
CA HIS A 182 27.14 -3.32 25.95
C HIS A 182 26.65 -4.19 27.10
N GLN A 183 27.34 -5.31 27.35
CA GLN A 183 27.25 -6.11 28.59
C GLN A 183 28.08 -5.50 29.71
N GLY A 184 27.66 -4.37 30.31
CA GLY A 184 28.32 -3.75 31.47
C GLY A 184 27.32 -3.06 32.38
N GLN A 185 27.47 -3.29 33.72
CA GLN A 185 26.49 -2.96 34.77
C GLN A 185 26.09 -1.47 34.84
N GLU A 186 27.00 -0.57 34.52
CA GLU A 186 26.77 0.89 34.61
C GLU A 186 25.91 1.46 33.46
N LYS A 187 25.78 0.75 32.35
CA LYS A 187 24.98 1.14 31.20
C LYS A 187 23.57 0.59 31.24
N HIS A 188 23.28 -0.37 32.11
CA HIS A 188 21.96 -0.98 32.24
C HIS A 188 20.87 0.03 32.63
N ASP A 189 21.16 0.95 33.55
CA ASP A 189 20.19 1.95 34.01
C ASP A 189 19.89 3.01 32.95
N LYS A 190 20.91 3.45 32.21
CA LYS A 190 20.72 4.40 31.07
C LYS A 190 19.93 3.74 29.94
N THR A 191 20.17 2.47 29.66
CA THR A 191 19.45 1.70 28.65
C THR A 191 17.99 1.47 29.08
N LYS A 192 17.75 1.16 30.35
CA LYS A 192 16.40 1.02 30.93
C LYS A 192 15.62 2.32 30.80
N GLN A 193 16.22 3.46 31.18
CA GLN A 193 15.60 4.77 31.07
C GLN A 193 15.25 5.14 29.62
N ARG A 194 16.09 4.78 28.67
CA ARG A 194 15.83 4.97 27.21
C ARG A 194 14.72 4.07 26.70
N ILE A 195 14.66 2.82 27.20
CA ILE A 195 13.56 1.88 26.88
C ILE A 195 12.24 2.43 27.40
N ASP A 196 12.18 2.87 28.66
CA ASP A 196 10.99 3.42 29.28
C ASP A 196 10.50 4.68 28.54
N SER A 197 11.42 5.59 28.17
CA SER A 197 11.04 6.77 27.39
C SER A 197 10.53 6.43 25.98
N THR A 198 11.07 5.36 25.37
CA THR A 198 10.61 4.88 24.07
C THR A 198 9.24 4.21 24.17
N LEU A 199 9.00 3.43 25.23
CA LEU A 199 7.70 2.82 25.50
C LEU A 199 6.63 3.88 25.77
N THR A 200 6.96 4.96 26.52
CA THR A 200 6.07 6.09 26.72
C THR A 200 5.73 6.78 25.41
N SER A 201 6.72 7.02 24.54
CA SER A 201 6.49 7.58 23.22
C SER A 201 5.60 6.69 22.34
N ILE A 202 5.78 5.37 22.41
CA ILE A 202 4.93 4.39 21.70
C ILE A 202 3.50 4.43 22.24
N SER A 203 3.30 4.58 23.55
CA SER A 203 1.98 4.72 24.15
C SER A 203 1.26 5.98 23.67
N SER A 204 1.94 7.13 23.69
CA SER A 204 1.40 8.39 23.18
C SER A 204 1.04 8.31 21.69
N LEU A 205 1.83 7.58 20.90
CA LEU A 205 1.53 7.35 19.50
C LEU A 205 0.31 6.42 19.30
N LYS A 206 0.13 5.44 20.18
CA LYS A 206 -1.08 4.58 20.16
C LYS A 206 -2.34 5.39 20.49
N GLU A 207 -2.27 6.30 21.46
CA GLU A 207 -3.36 7.22 21.80
C GLU A 207 -3.71 8.13 20.63
N LEU A 208 -2.71 8.73 19.99
CA LEU A 208 -2.92 9.57 18.79
C LEU A 208 -3.56 8.79 17.63
N ILE A 209 -3.14 7.54 17.43
CA ILE A 209 -3.76 6.66 16.41
C ILE A 209 -5.21 6.33 16.78
N ALA A 210 -5.49 6.10 18.07
CA ALA A 210 -6.85 5.83 18.55
C ALA A 210 -7.77 7.05 18.37
N ASP A 211 -7.26 8.25 18.65
CA ASP A 211 -7.98 9.51 18.44
C ASP A 211 -8.27 9.76 16.96
N LEU A 212 -7.30 9.52 16.09
CA LEU A 212 -7.49 9.63 14.65
C LEU A 212 -8.54 8.61 14.13
N GLN A 213 -8.56 7.40 14.69
CA GLN A 213 -9.57 6.39 14.33
C GLN A 213 -10.97 6.77 14.83
N LYS A 214 -11.06 7.39 16.01
CA LYS A 214 -12.31 7.88 16.58
C LYS A 214 -12.89 9.03 15.76
N ASN A 215 -12.04 9.95 15.33
CA ASN A 215 -12.44 11.07 14.47
C ASN A 215 -12.87 10.58 13.07
N GLN A 216 -12.22 9.55 12.51
CA GLN A 216 -12.64 8.93 11.27
C GLN A 216 -13.97 8.15 11.40
N ALA A 217 -14.26 7.60 12.57
CA ALA A 217 -15.54 6.93 12.84
C ALA A 217 -16.68 7.94 13.05
N ALA A 218 -16.39 9.10 13.65
CA ALA A 218 -17.34 10.19 13.82
C ALA A 218 -17.71 10.82 12.46
N ASP A 219 -16.72 11.06 11.58
CA ASP A 219 -16.93 11.61 10.24
C ASP A 219 -17.72 10.65 9.31
N SER A 220 -17.69 9.35 9.60
CA SER A 220 -18.47 8.33 8.87
C SER A 220 -19.87 8.08 9.45
N GLY A 221 -20.19 8.65 10.60
CA GLY A 221 -21.48 8.49 11.29
C GLY A 221 -22.46 9.65 11.12
N GLU A 222 -22.04 10.77 10.55
CA GLU A 222 -22.86 11.98 10.46
C GLU A 222 -23.69 12.08 9.15
N GLU A 223 -23.59 11.12 8.25
CA GLU A 223 -24.30 11.15 6.96
C GLU A 223 -25.57 10.27 6.89
N VAL A 224 -26.11 9.81 8.02
CA VAL A 224 -27.33 8.95 8.07
C VAL A 224 -28.43 9.51 8.97
N MET A 225 -28.62 10.81 9.03
CA MET A 225 -29.83 11.34 9.71
C MET A 225 -30.26 12.68 9.10
N GLU A 226 -30.79 12.67 7.89
CA GLU A 226 -31.78 13.67 7.45
C GLU A 226 -32.45 13.31 6.11
N ILE A 227 -33.20 12.21 6.05
CA ILE A 227 -34.32 12.03 5.10
C ILE A 227 -35.42 11.18 5.76
N THR A 228 -36.10 11.72 6.76
CA THR A 228 -37.50 11.34 7.04
C THR A 228 -38.18 12.52 7.74
N GLY A 229 -38.99 13.24 7.00
CA GLY A 229 -39.90 14.24 7.59
C GLY A 229 -40.29 15.36 6.64
N ALA A 230 -41.19 15.08 5.70
CA ALA A 230 -42.34 15.92 5.36
C ALA A 230 -43.06 15.34 4.11
#